data_864308e1606d68b3122ebc8f82382468
#
_entry.id   864308e1606d68b3122ebc8f82382468
#
_cell.length_a   1.000
_cell.length_b   1.000
_cell.length_c   1.000
_cell.angle_alpha   90.00
_cell.angle_beta   90.00
_cell.angle_gamma   90.00
#
_symmetry.space_group_name_H-M   'P 1'
#
loop_
_entity.id
_entity.type
_entity.pdbx_description
1 polymer ?
#
loop_
_entity_poly.entity_id
_entity_poly.type
_entity_poly.pdbx_seq_one_letter_code
_entity_poly.pdbx_strand_id
1 'polypeptide(L)'
;MTMPADQNEWFRCLNAGLPDDVSRLKAAGYYEEAIGRIDARLAEDWTASQNGAGANPAPAGVEAQRAALLVQREILRRLPAEYIYTEQQAVEKMQARVTGFTLEELRALERAGWVDWRFVEGEKRCLDRFDETLLDTDPAFAARRRGPAPDSGAALARRRATHAKMVREGAASARITVEAGIGMSDAAFEAALARARAQGRSAVHLRVWLPLPAACASQSDIRLEHFSEPPARIAAADAPQRTAYWEADLTANRRFTARYSYTQTAPYADPLSFVPDPVQPAFDTGEEAPHIVFTPALRALAAQLTRGVTSPAEKARRFYDYITRNVHYHYQPSYFVLEDIPTRCAMDRRGDCGVMALTFITLCRIAGIPARWQSGLAVGPGKCGCHDWAMFYIAPRGWMYADCSYGASMARAGEEELRRHYFGSIDPGRMVANRAFQAAFDPPMLGFRADPYDNQTGEVEADGAGLWGEQTAAFKETLSYEEL
;
A
#
# COMPACT_ATOMS: atom_id res chain seq x y z
N MET A 1 -8.06 -19.84 -23.69
CA MET A 1 -8.67 -18.78 -22.88
C MET A 1 -7.85 -17.52 -23.05
N THR A 2 -8.45 -16.44 -23.47
CA THR A 2 -7.81 -15.13 -23.45
C THR A 2 -7.54 -14.78 -21.98
N MET A 3 -6.28 -14.54 -21.63
CA MET A 3 -5.91 -14.02 -20.31
C MET A 3 -6.77 -12.79 -20.01
N PRO A 4 -7.22 -12.56 -18.77
CA PRO A 4 -8.00 -11.38 -18.45
C PRO A 4 -7.26 -10.13 -18.91
N ALA A 5 -8.02 -9.14 -19.39
CA ALA A 5 -7.45 -7.89 -19.90
C ALA A 5 -6.67 -7.11 -18.83
N ASP A 6 -6.94 -7.36 -17.54
CA ASP A 6 -6.25 -6.79 -16.39
C ASP A 6 -5.35 -7.83 -15.74
N GLN A 7 -4.03 -7.71 -15.91
CA GLN A 7 -3.05 -8.59 -15.28
C GLN A 7 -3.07 -8.52 -13.73
N ASN A 8 -3.60 -7.46 -13.17
CA ASN A 8 -3.68 -7.31 -11.71
C ASN A 8 -4.71 -8.27 -11.09
N GLU A 9 -5.68 -8.77 -11.85
CA GLU A 9 -6.58 -9.83 -11.38
C GLU A 9 -5.86 -11.14 -11.09
N TRP A 10 -4.67 -11.36 -11.70
CA TRP A 10 -3.88 -12.58 -11.45
C TRP A 10 -3.33 -12.64 -10.03
N PHE A 11 -3.18 -11.50 -9.35
CA PHE A 11 -2.79 -11.47 -7.93
C PHE A 11 -3.74 -12.27 -7.03
N ARG A 12 -5.03 -12.36 -7.38
CA ARG A 12 -5.99 -13.21 -6.66
C ARG A 12 -5.60 -14.68 -6.65
N CYS A 13 -4.78 -15.12 -7.61
CA CYS A 13 -4.27 -16.48 -7.71
C CYS A 13 -2.93 -16.69 -6.99
N LEU A 14 -2.35 -15.65 -6.38
CA LEU A 14 -1.02 -15.72 -5.75
C LEU A 14 -0.95 -16.85 -4.68
N ASN A 15 -2.04 -17.13 -4.02
CA ASN A 15 -2.16 -18.17 -2.99
C ASN A 15 -2.26 -19.60 -3.54
N ALA A 16 -2.25 -19.80 -4.87
CA ALA A 16 -2.20 -21.15 -5.47
C ALA A 16 -0.91 -21.91 -5.17
N GLY A 17 0.07 -21.19 -4.59
CA GLY A 17 1.36 -21.75 -4.19
C GLY A 17 2.37 -21.84 -5.33
N LEU A 18 3.61 -22.09 -4.97
CA LEU A 18 4.72 -22.29 -5.88
C LEU A 18 5.16 -23.76 -5.90
N PRO A 19 5.64 -24.29 -7.05
CA PRO A 19 6.33 -25.56 -7.07
C PRO A 19 7.53 -25.55 -6.11
N ASP A 20 7.81 -26.68 -5.46
CA ASP A 20 8.81 -26.80 -4.40
C ASP A 20 10.21 -26.33 -4.79
N ASP A 21 10.65 -26.62 -6.03
CA ASP A 21 11.95 -26.20 -6.52
C ASP A 21 12.04 -24.69 -6.72
N VAL A 22 10.98 -24.06 -7.26
CA VAL A 22 10.89 -22.60 -7.41
C VAL A 22 10.85 -21.93 -6.03
N SER A 23 10.05 -22.49 -5.10
CA SER A 23 9.93 -21.98 -3.73
C SER A 23 11.28 -22.01 -3.00
N ARG A 24 12.05 -23.10 -3.15
CA ARG A 24 13.39 -23.21 -2.55
C ARG A 24 14.39 -22.22 -3.14
N LEU A 25 14.42 -22.04 -4.47
CA LEU A 25 15.28 -21.06 -5.13
C LEU A 25 14.94 -19.64 -4.69
N LYS A 26 13.65 -19.28 -4.66
CA LYS A 26 13.18 -17.99 -4.16
C LYS A 26 13.61 -17.74 -2.70
N ALA A 27 13.44 -18.73 -1.82
CA ALA A 27 13.81 -18.62 -0.42
C ALA A 27 15.33 -18.48 -0.22
N ALA A 28 16.13 -19.10 -1.11
CA ALA A 28 17.58 -19.01 -1.10
C ALA A 28 18.13 -17.74 -1.79
N GLY A 29 17.27 -16.97 -2.47
CA GLY A 29 17.65 -15.74 -3.17
C GLY A 29 18.23 -15.94 -4.57
N TYR A 30 18.07 -17.12 -5.19
CA TYR A 30 18.46 -17.41 -6.57
C TYR A 30 17.30 -17.09 -7.51
N TYR A 31 17.02 -15.80 -7.69
CA TYR A 31 15.84 -15.33 -8.40
C TYR A 31 15.90 -15.59 -9.91
N GLU A 32 17.07 -15.42 -10.54
CA GLU A 32 17.24 -15.67 -11.97
C GLU A 32 16.99 -17.16 -12.31
N GLU A 33 17.51 -18.10 -11.49
CA GLU A 33 17.24 -19.51 -11.69
C GLU A 33 15.76 -19.85 -11.43
N ALA A 34 15.14 -19.27 -10.40
CA ALA A 34 13.71 -19.44 -10.13
C ALA A 34 12.85 -18.97 -11.31
N ILE A 35 13.18 -17.82 -11.91
CA ILE A 35 12.52 -17.30 -13.13
C ILE A 35 12.67 -18.29 -14.28
N GLY A 36 13.88 -18.83 -14.52
CA GLY A 36 14.12 -19.82 -15.55
C GLY A 36 13.28 -21.10 -15.38
N ARG A 37 13.09 -21.56 -14.12
CA ARG A 37 12.19 -22.69 -13.81
C ARG A 37 10.73 -22.38 -14.08
N ILE A 38 10.28 -21.16 -13.78
CA ILE A 38 8.92 -20.71 -14.10
C ILE A 38 8.72 -20.65 -15.61
N ASP A 39 9.64 -20.05 -16.36
CA ASP A 39 9.55 -19.90 -17.81
C ASP A 39 9.50 -21.26 -18.51
N ALA A 40 10.30 -22.24 -18.07
CA ALA A 40 10.24 -23.61 -18.59
C ALA A 40 8.86 -24.23 -18.43
N ARG A 41 8.24 -24.12 -17.23
CA ARG A 41 6.89 -24.64 -16.97
C ARG A 41 5.81 -23.94 -17.80
N LEU A 42 5.90 -22.63 -17.91
CA LEU A 42 4.94 -21.86 -18.73
C LEU A 42 5.03 -22.26 -20.21
N ALA A 43 6.23 -22.64 -20.70
CA ALA A 43 6.43 -23.12 -22.06
C ALA A 43 5.90 -24.56 -22.27
N GLU A 44 6.07 -25.47 -21.30
CA GLU A 44 5.54 -26.84 -21.33
C GLU A 44 4.00 -26.84 -21.36
N ASP A 45 3.35 -26.06 -20.50
CA ASP A 45 1.90 -25.92 -20.48
C ASP A 45 1.34 -25.37 -21.80
N TRP A 46 2.09 -24.45 -22.45
CA TRP A 46 1.72 -23.91 -23.76
C TRP A 46 1.74 -24.97 -24.85
N THR A 47 2.79 -25.82 -24.89
CA THR A 47 2.93 -26.90 -25.88
C THR A 47 1.88 -28.00 -25.66
N ALA A 48 1.56 -28.35 -24.42
CA ALA A 48 0.51 -29.31 -24.09
C ALA A 48 -0.89 -28.82 -24.54
N SER A 49 -1.18 -27.54 -24.38
CA SER A 49 -2.45 -26.94 -24.82
C SER A 49 -2.59 -26.83 -26.34
N GLN A 50 -1.48 -26.70 -27.09
CA GLN A 50 -1.46 -26.68 -28.56
C GLN A 50 -1.60 -28.08 -29.17
N ASN A 51 -1.06 -29.10 -28.51
CA ASN A 51 -1.06 -30.50 -29.00
C ASN A 51 -2.36 -31.27 -28.65
N GLY A 52 -3.15 -30.77 -27.69
CA GLY A 52 -4.48 -31.26 -27.38
C GLY A 52 -5.53 -30.59 -28.24
N ALA A 53 -5.70 -31.06 -29.49
CA ALA A 53 -6.73 -30.59 -30.42
C ALA A 53 -8.15 -30.97 -29.94
N GLY A 54 -8.58 -30.42 -28.84
CA GLY A 54 -9.93 -30.52 -28.32
C GLY A 54 -10.16 -29.36 -27.35
N ALA A 55 -11.04 -28.44 -27.74
CA ALA A 55 -11.36 -27.21 -27.03
C ALA A 55 -12.06 -27.44 -25.68
N ASN A 56 -11.45 -28.16 -24.75
CA ASN A 56 -11.84 -28.14 -23.36
C ASN A 56 -11.03 -27.07 -22.64
N PRO A 57 -11.66 -26.11 -21.94
CA PRO A 57 -10.94 -25.16 -21.11
C PRO A 57 -10.08 -25.92 -20.08
N ALA A 58 -8.87 -25.44 -19.85
CA ALA A 58 -8.02 -26.00 -18.81
C ALA A 58 -8.76 -26.04 -17.47
N PRO A 59 -8.56 -27.05 -16.60
CA PRO A 59 -9.17 -27.07 -15.29
C PRO A 59 -8.86 -25.76 -14.54
N ALA A 60 -9.82 -25.20 -13.83
CA ALA A 60 -9.69 -23.90 -13.12
C ALA A 60 -8.43 -23.81 -12.24
N GLY A 61 -7.97 -24.94 -11.69
CA GLY A 61 -6.73 -25.03 -10.91
C GLY A 61 -5.45 -24.80 -11.74
N VAL A 62 -5.41 -25.23 -12.99
CA VAL A 62 -4.25 -25.05 -13.89
C VAL A 62 -4.12 -23.58 -14.31
N GLU A 63 -5.24 -22.93 -14.60
CA GLU A 63 -5.24 -21.51 -14.95
C GLU A 63 -4.82 -20.62 -13.77
N ALA A 64 -5.32 -20.94 -12.56
CA ALA A 64 -4.92 -20.24 -11.33
C ALA A 64 -3.42 -20.43 -11.05
N GLN A 65 -2.90 -21.65 -11.24
CA GLN A 65 -1.47 -21.93 -11.09
C GLN A 65 -0.63 -21.15 -12.11
N ARG A 66 -1.07 -21.09 -13.37
CA ARG A 66 -0.39 -20.32 -14.42
C ARG A 66 -0.37 -18.82 -14.09
N ALA A 67 -1.50 -18.26 -13.68
CA ALA A 67 -1.59 -16.86 -13.25
C ALA A 67 -0.65 -16.58 -12.07
N ALA A 68 -0.64 -17.46 -11.06
CA ALA A 68 0.27 -17.36 -9.93
C ALA A 68 1.74 -17.38 -10.36
N LEU A 69 2.13 -18.24 -11.28
CA LEU A 69 3.49 -18.31 -11.81
C LEU A 69 3.89 -17.01 -12.54
N LEU A 70 2.99 -16.42 -13.33
CA LEU A 70 3.25 -15.15 -14.00
C LEU A 70 3.46 -13.99 -13.01
N VAL A 71 2.63 -13.91 -11.97
CA VAL A 71 2.80 -12.93 -10.90
C VAL A 71 4.11 -13.17 -10.15
N GLN A 72 4.41 -14.41 -9.78
CA GLN A 72 5.64 -14.77 -9.07
C GLN A 72 6.90 -14.46 -9.87
N ARG A 73 6.87 -14.70 -11.19
CA ARG A 73 7.95 -14.31 -12.09
C ARG A 73 8.25 -12.81 -12.01
N GLU A 74 7.20 -11.99 -12.01
CA GLU A 74 7.36 -10.55 -11.92
C GLU A 74 7.80 -10.10 -10.50
N ILE A 75 7.31 -10.74 -9.44
CA ILE A 75 7.79 -10.53 -8.07
C ILE A 75 9.30 -10.78 -8.00
N LEU A 76 9.77 -11.92 -8.53
CA LEU A 76 11.20 -12.28 -8.54
C LEU A 76 12.05 -11.27 -9.30
N ARG A 77 11.53 -10.71 -10.40
CA ARG A 77 12.21 -9.65 -11.17
C ARG A 77 12.35 -8.33 -10.42
N ARG A 78 11.36 -7.99 -9.53
CA ARG A 78 11.33 -6.74 -8.77
C ARG A 78 12.06 -6.83 -7.43
N LEU A 79 12.15 -8.00 -6.82
CA LEU A 79 12.78 -8.19 -5.51
C LEU A 79 14.20 -7.61 -5.38
N PRO A 80 15.12 -7.75 -6.38
CA PRO A 80 16.45 -7.15 -6.30
C PRO A 80 16.47 -5.63 -6.17
N ALA A 81 15.45 -4.94 -6.69
CA ALA A 81 15.34 -3.49 -6.59
C ALA A 81 14.81 -3.00 -5.23
N GLU A 82 14.25 -3.89 -4.42
CA GLU A 82 13.82 -3.59 -3.04
C GLU A 82 14.97 -3.80 -2.03
N TYR A 83 15.87 -4.74 -2.31
CA TYR A 83 17.01 -5.12 -1.44
C TYR A 83 18.32 -4.75 -2.14
N ILE A 84 18.72 -3.49 -1.98
CA ILE A 84 19.77 -2.89 -2.81
C ILE A 84 21.12 -2.69 -2.13
N TYR A 85 21.16 -2.60 -0.78
CA TYR A 85 22.39 -2.30 -0.05
C TYR A 85 23.09 -3.55 0.44
N THR A 86 24.35 -3.73 0.04
CA THR A 86 25.28 -4.66 0.76
C THR A 86 25.46 -4.21 2.19
N GLU A 87 25.98 -5.07 3.08
CA GLU A 87 26.28 -4.68 4.47
C GLU A 87 27.15 -3.42 4.53
N GLN A 88 28.15 -3.32 3.67
CA GLN A 88 29.04 -2.16 3.61
C GLN A 88 28.26 -0.88 3.21
N GLN A 89 27.48 -0.93 2.16
CA GLN A 89 26.66 0.20 1.69
C GLN A 89 25.60 0.59 2.72
N ALA A 90 25.01 -0.38 3.42
CA ALA A 90 24.04 -0.11 4.49
C ALA A 90 24.70 0.63 5.67
N VAL A 91 25.93 0.26 6.06
CA VAL A 91 26.69 0.99 7.07
C VAL A 91 27.00 2.41 6.61
N GLU A 92 27.47 2.59 5.38
CA GLU A 92 27.77 3.91 4.80
C GLU A 92 26.53 4.81 4.75
N LYS A 93 25.38 4.27 4.31
CA LYS A 93 24.09 4.97 4.31
C LYS A 93 23.70 5.44 5.71
N MET A 94 23.84 4.57 6.71
CA MET A 94 23.55 4.94 8.10
C MET A 94 24.53 5.95 8.65
N GLN A 95 25.83 5.83 8.38
CA GLN A 95 26.85 6.78 8.82
C GLN A 95 26.66 8.17 8.26
N ALA A 96 26.10 8.30 7.06
CA ALA A 96 25.71 9.58 6.50
C ALA A 96 24.59 10.27 7.30
N ARG A 97 23.73 9.51 7.98
CA ARG A 97 22.55 10.00 8.69
C ARG A 97 22.64 9.91 10.23
N VAL A 98 23.50 9.05 10.77
CA VAL A 98 23.60 8.75 12.20
C VAL A 98 25.06 8.77 12.64
N THR A 99 25.35 9.46 13.73
CA THR A 99 26.70 9.55 14.27
C THR A 99 27.13 8.21 14.92
N GLY A 100 28.33 7.72 14.56
CA GLY A 100 28.97 6.58 15.21
C GLY A 100 28.32 5.21 14.91
N PHE A 101 27.57 5.06 13.80
CA PHE A 101 26.97 3.78 13.40
C PHE A 101 28.07 2.80 12.93
N THR A 102 27.95 1.52 13.32
CA THR A 102 28.94 0.47 13.04
C THR A 102 28.32 -0.76 12.37
N LEU A 103 29.17 -1.60 11.76
CA LEU A 103 28.76 -2.89 11.20
C LEU A 103 28.23 -3.84 12.28
N GLU A 104 28.80 -3.81 13.47
CA GLU A 104 28.32 -4.65 14.59
C GLU A 104 26.89 -4.25 14.99
N GLU A 105 26.62 -2.94 15.03
CA GLU A 105 25.28 -2.42 15.29
C GLU A 105 24.28 -2.81 14.17
N LEU A 106 24.66 -2.73 12.89
CA LEU A 106 23.84 -3.21 11.79
C LEU A 106 23.46 -4.69 11.98
N ARG A 107 24.45 -5.55 12.25
CA ARG A 107 24.23 -6.98 12.46
C ARG A 107 23.39 -7.30 13.69
N ALA A 108 23.48 -6.48 14.74
CA ALA A 108 22.61 -6.61 15.90
C ALA A 108 21.15 -6.28 15.57
N LEU A 109 20.92 -5.22 14.77
CA LEU A 109 19.61 -4.81 14.29
C LEU A 109 18.98 -5.86 13.35
N GLU A 110 19.77 -6.47 12.47
CA GLU A 110 19.32 -7.57 11.61
C GLU A 110 18.86 -8.78 12.43
N ARG A 111 19.66 -9.20 13.43
CA ARG A 111 19.28 -10.31 14.34
C ARG A 111 18.03 -10.00 15.14
N ALA A 112 17.84 -8.75 15.52
CA ALA A 112 16.64 -8.28 16.22
C ALA A 112 15.44 -8.06 15.32
N GLY A 113 15.60 -8.15 13.99
CA GLY A 113 14.54 -7.95 12.99
C GLY A 113 14.19 -6.49 12.72
N TRP A 114 15.04 -5.53 13.10
CA TRP A 114 14.85 -4.10 12.82
C TRP A 114 15.36 -3.66 11.45
N VAL A 115 16.24 -4.44 10.84
CA VAL A 115 16.71 -4.28 9.47
C VAL A 115 16.33 -5.53 8.70
N ASP A 116 15.49 -5.37 7.72
CA ASP A 116 15.10 -6.46 6.83
C ASP A 116 16.17 -6.67 5.75
N TRP A 117 16.45 -7.93 5.44
CA TRP A 117 17.47 -8.31 4.48
C TRP A 117 17.13 -9.63 3.79
N ARG A 118 17.71 -9.82 2.60
CA ARG A 118 17.60 -11.07 1.83
C ARG A 118 18.92 -11.41 1.17
N PHE A 119 19.07 -12.67 0.79
CA PHE A 119 20.04 -13.02 -0.23
C PHE A 119 19.47 -12.67 -1.62
N VAL A 120 20.29 -12.02 -2.43
CA VAL A 120 20.01 -11.67 -3.83
C VAL A 120 21.19 -12.20 -4.63
N GLU A 121 21.00 -13.26 -5.41
CA GLU A 121 22.03 -13.97 -6.19
C GLU A 121 23.29 -14.29 -5.37
N GLY A 122 23.09 -14.81 -4.16
CA GLY A 122 24.17 -15.22 -3.26
C GLY A 122 24.78 -14.11 -2.42
N GLU A 123 24.40 -12.85 -2.62
CA GLU A 123 24.86 -11.71 -1.82
C GLU A 123 23.78 -11.26 -0.85
N LYS A 124 24.16 -11.04 0.41
CA LYS A 124 23.25 -10.48 1.42
C LYS A 124 23.01 -8.99 1.16
N ARG A 125 21.75 -8.60 1.08
CA ARG A 125 21.34 -7.22 0.82
C ARG A 125 20.23 -6.76 1.78
N CYS A 126 20.35 -5.52 2.27
CA CYS A 126 19.37 -4.87 3.12
C CYS A 126 18.30 -4.16 2.29
N LEU A 127 17.09 -4.08 2.85
CA LEU A 127 15.96 -3.35 2.29
C LEU A 127 16.30 -1.85 2.10
N ASP A 128 15.80 -1.23 1.04
CA ASP A 128 16.11 0.17 0.71
C ASP A 128 15.81 1.13 1.87
N ARG A 129 14.62 1.14 2.42
CA ARG A 129 14.19 2.15 3.41
C ARG A 129 14.44 1.76 4.88
N PHE A 130 15.39 0.87 5.16
CA PHE A 130 15.68 0.42 6.53
C PHE A 130 16.12 1.56 7.46
N ASP A 131 16.88 2.53 6.93
CA ASP A 131 17.38 3.68 7.66
C ASP A 131 16.25 4.65 8.08
N GLU A 132 15.24 4.84 7.25
CA GLU A 132 14.05 5.62 7.59
C GLU A 132 13.27 4.94 8.73
N THR A 133 13.11 3.61 8.68
CA THR A 133 12.49 2.84 9.76
C THR A 133 13.18 3.15 11.10
N LEU A 134 14.50 3.04 11.16
CA LEU A 134 15.25 3.27 12.39
C LEU A 134 15.13 4.72 12.88
N LEU A 135 15.30 5.68 11.98
CA LEU A 135 15.28 7.11 12.32
C LEU A 135 13.89 7.62 12.75
N ASP A 136 12.82 7.02 12.26
CA ASP A 136 11.47 7.49 12.53
C ASP A 136 10.81 6.72 13.70
N THR A 137 11.35 5.56 14.08
CA THR A 137 10.71 4.71 15.08
C THR A 137 11.54 4.47 16.34
N ASP A 138 12.85 4.64 16.28
CA ASP A 138 13.75 4.40 17.44
C ASP A 138 14.34 5.73 17.95
N PRO A 139 13.99 6.14 19.20
CA PRO A 139 14.51 7.36 19.81
C PRO A 139 16.05 7.39 19.93
N ALA A 140 16.71 6.23 20.06
CA ALA A 140 18.16 6.17 20.16
C ALA A 140 18.84 6.58 18.84
N PHE A 141 18.27 6.20 17.68
CA PHE A 141 18.75 6.64 16.38
C PHE A 141 18.35 8.07 16.09
N ALA A 142 17.12 8.48 16.48
CA ALA A 142 16.67 9.86 16.35
C ALA A 142 17.59 10.83 17.11
N ALA A 143 18.07 10.48 18.30
CA ALA A 143 18.99 11.26 19.11
C ALA A 143 20.40 11.40 18.49
N ARG A 144 20.81 10.46 17.65
CA ARG A 144 22.11 10.45 16.94
C ARG A 144 22.02 10.96 15.51
N ARG A 145 20.82 11.42 15.08
CA ARG A 145 20.56 11.91 13.73
C ARG A 145 21.49 13.08 13.37
N ARG A 146 22.05 13.03 12.17
CA ARG A 146 22.76 14.16 11.58
C ARG A 146 21.74 15.03 10.83
N GLY A 147 21.81 16.34 11.04
CA GLY A 147 20.90 17.31 10.45
C GLY A 147 19.65 17.59 11.30
N PRO A 148 18.74 18.45 10.83
CA PRO A 148 17.58 18.88 11.59
C PRO A 148 16.61 17.73 11.83
N ALA A 149 16.11 17.64 13.05
CA ALA A 149 15.01 16.73 13.38
C ALA A 149 13.69 17.27 12.80
N PRO A 150 12.77 16.39 12.36
CA PRO A 150 11.41 16.82 12.02
C PRO A 150 10.74 17.51 13.21
N ASP A 151 10.01 18.60 12.96
CA ASP A 151 9.21 19.27 14.00
C ASP A 151 7.98 18.39 14.38
N SER A 152 8.23 17.45 15.28
CA SER A 152 7.18 16.59 15.81
C SER A 152 6.27 17.30 16.83
N GLY A 153 6.77 18.36 17.48
CA GLY A 153 6.04 19.10 18.52
C GLY A 153 4.84 19.86 17.95
N ALA A 154 5.04 20.63 16.90
CA ALA A 154 3.96 21.36 16.24
C ALA A 154 2.90 20.40 15.62
N ALA A 155 3.34 19.30 15.04
CA ALA A 155 2.43 18.30 14.50
C ALA A 155 1.59 17.64 15.60
N LEU A 156 2.18 17.32 16.75
CA LEU A 156 1.47 16.75 17.89
C LEU A 156 0.49 17.75 18.50
N ALA A 157 0.90 19.00 18.68
CA ALA A 157 0.03 20.06 19.20
C ALA A 157 -1.21 20.26 18.32
N ARG A 158 -1.05 20.26 16.99
CA ARG A 158 -2.17 20.33 16.04
C ARG A 158 -3.12 19.13 16.19
N ARG A 159 -2.59 17.89 16.29
CA ARG A 159 -3.44 16.70 16.50
C ARG A 159 -4.25 16.77 17.78
N ARG A 160 -3.66 17.26 18.89
CA ARG A 160 -4.38 17.47 20.15
C ARG A 160 -5.49 18.52 20.00
N ALA A 161 -5.22 19.63 19.31
CA ALA A 161 -6.21 20.67 19.05
C ALA A 161 -7.36 20.15 18.16
N THR A 162 -7.04 19.43 17.10
CA THR A 162 -8.04 18.80 16.21
C THR A 162 -8.91 17.79 16.98
N HIS A 163 -8.29 16.91 17.77
CA HIS A 163 -9.03 15.98 18.63
C HIS A 163 -9.98 16.70 19.59
N ALA A 164 -9.49 17.71 20.31
CA ALA A 164 -10.32 18.48 21.24
C ALA A 164 -11.50 19.19 20.53
N LYS A 165 -11.27 19.72 19.29
CA LYS A 165 -12.33 20.27 18.44
C LYS A 165 -13.35 19.20 18.10
N MET A 166 -12.91 18.02 17.62
CA MET A 166 -13.79 16.93 17.20
C MET A 166 -14.65 16.39 18.36
N VAL A 167 -14.06 16.25 19.56
CA VAL A 167 -14.82 15.84 20.76
C VAL A 167 -15.90 16.85 21.10
N ARG A 168 -15.61 18.14 21.02
CA ARG A 168 -16.54 19.22 21.37
C ARG A 168 -17.63 19.43 20.31
N GLU A 169 -17.28 19.35 19.02
CA GLU A 169 -18.13 19.76 17.91
C GLU A 169 -18.69 18.57 17.10
N GLY A 170 -18.26 17.35 17.41
CA GLY A 170 -18.67 16.13 16.72
C GLY A 170 -17.94 15.86 15.39
N ALA A 171 -17.19 16.84 14.87
CA ALA A 171 -16.39 16.70 13.65
C ALA A 171 -15.35 17.80 13.56
N ALA A 172 -14.38 17.62 12.66
CA ALA A 172 -13.52 18.70 12.15
C ALA A 172 -13.46 18.63 10.64
N SER A 173 -13.31 19.77 9.99
CA SER A 173 -13.23 19.87 8.53
C SER A 173 -12.01 20.67 8.11
N ALA A 174 -11.49 20.36 6.93
CA ALA A 174 -10.46 21.16 6.26
C ALA A 174 -10.74 21.26 4.77
N ARG A 175 -10.49 22.43 4.20
CA ARG A 175 -10.40 22.65 2.76
C ARG A 175 -8.96 22.51 2.32
N ILE A 176 -8.72 21.67 1.35
CA ILE A 176 -7.36 21.26 0.96
C ILE A 176 -7.21 21.41 -0.55
N THR A 177 -6.09 22.01 -0.99
CA THR A 177 -5.70 22.03 -2.41
C THR A 177 -4.38 21.31 -2.55
N VAL A 178 -4.32 20.38 -3.50
CA VAL A 178 -3.15 19.56 -3.81
C VAL A 178 -2.82 19.70 -5.29
N GLU A 179 -1.55 19.72 -5.62
CA GLU A 179 -1.04 19.45 -6.96
C GLU A 179 -0.22 18.17 -6.94
N ALA A 180 -0.50 17.30 -7.90
CA ALA A 180 0.20 16.02 -8.05
C ALA A 180 0.51 15.76 -9.51
N GLY A 181 1.54 14.96 -9.77
CA GLY A 181 1.90 14.59 -11.12
C GLY A 181 2.80 13.37 -11.17
N ILE A 182 2.73 12.67 -12.31
CA ILE A 182 3.54 11.49 -12.60
C ILE A 182 3.91 11.44 -14.08
N GLY A 183 5.02 10.78 -14.38
CA GLY A 183 5.48 10.45 -15.72
C GLY A 183 6.66 9.47 -15.65
N MET A 184 7.33 9.26 -16.76
CA MET A 184 8.58 8.50 -16.74
C MET A 184 9.70 9.31 -16.10
N SER A 185 10.68 8.64 -15.48
CA SER A 185 11.97 9.27 -15.21
C SER A 185 12.70 9.55 -16.52
N ASP A 186 13.58 10.57 -16.53
CA ASP A 186 14.27 10.94 -17.76
C ASP A 186 15.13 9.79 -18.31
N ALA A 187 15.82 9.06 -17.44
CA ALA A 187 16.62 7.90 -17.83
C ALA A 187 15.77 6.78 -18.44
N ALA A 188 14.61 6.49 -17.85
CA ALA A 188 13.70 5.47 -18.38
C ALA A 188 13.09 5.90 -19.72
N PHE A 189 12.74 7.18 -19.88
CA PHE A 189 12.21 7.71 -21.12
C PHE A 189 13.22 7.64 -22.26
N GLU A 190 14.46 8.10 -22.04
CA GLU A 190 15.52 8.03 -23.03
C GLU A 190 15.81 6.58 -23.47
N ALA A 191 15.84 5.65 -22.52
CA ALA A 191 16.01 4.23 -22.83
C ALA A 191 14.82 3.66 -23.64
N ALA A 192 13.58 4.06 -23.33
CA ALA A 192 12.39 3.65 -24.07
C ALA A 192 12.39 4.24 -25.49
N LEU A 193 12.73 5.54 -25.62
CA LEU A 193 12.82 6.21 -26.92
C LEU A 193 13.91 5.61 -27.82
N ALA A 194 15.05 5.24 -27.24
CA ALA A 194 16.10 4.54 -27.97
C ALA A 194 15.61 3.18 -28.50
N ARG A 195 14.89 2.40 -27.70
CA ARG A 195 14.26 1.14 -28.14
C ARG A 195 13.20 1.37 -29.22
N ALA A 196 12.36 2.39 -29.07
CA ALA A 196 11.36 2.74 -30.07
C ALA A 196 12.01 3.07 -31.43
N ARG A 197 13.09 3.89 -31.42
CA ARG A 197 13.86 4.24 -32.62
C ARG A 197 14.52 3.02 -33.28
N ALA A 198 15.06 2.11 -32.50
CA ALA A 198 15.62 0.83 -33.04
C ALA A 198 14.52 -0.03 -33.70
N GLN A 199 13.26 0.17 -33.36
CA GLN A 199 12.08 -0.47 -33.96
C GLN A 199 11.44 0.36 -35.10
N GLY A 200 12.08 1.46 -35.53
CA GLY A 200 11.56 2.34 -36.57
C GLY A 200 10.43 3.28 -36.13
N ARG A 201 10.17 3.42 -34.82
CA ARG A 201 9.19 4.36 -34.24
C ARG A 201 9.91 5.66 -33.81
N SER A 202 9.18 6.78 -33.84
CA SER A 202 9.72 8.10 -33.43
C SER A 202 9.31 8.51 -32.03
N ALA A 203 8.41 7.78 -31.38
CA ALA A 203 7.81 8.14 -30.11
C ALA A 203 7.65 6.92 -29.22
N VAL A 204 7.51 7.16 -27.90
CA VAL A 204 7.10 6.20 -26.88
C VAL A 204 5.61 6.37 -26.64
N HIS A 205 4.85 5.28 -26.73
CA HIS A 205 3.44 5.29 -26.41
C HIS A 205 3.24 5.17 -24.89
N LEU A 206 2.63 6.19 -24.28
CA LEU A 206 2.41 6.27 -22.83
C LEU A 206 0.92 6.25 -22.51
N ARG A 207 0.59 5.52 -21.43
CA ARG A 207 -0.70 5.56 -20.75
C ARG A 207 -0.44 5.87 -19.27
N VAL A 208 -1.18 6.83 -18.71
CA VAL A 208 -0.92 7.38 -17.37
C VAL A 208 -2.20 7.48 -16.58
N TRP A 209 -2.20 7.02 -15.33
CA TRP A 209 -3.31 7.11 -14.38
C TRP A 209 -2.87 7.86 -13.14
N LEU A 210 -3.38 9.06 -12.91
CA LEU A 210 -3.09 9.86 -11.73
C LEU A 210 -4.28 9.81 -10.76
N PRO A 211 -4.09 9.49 -9.46
CA PRO A 211 -5.17 9.44 -8.49
C PRO A 211 -5.81 10.82 -8.28
N LEU A 212 -7.13 10.83 -8.19
CA LEU A 212 -7.95 12.00 -7.92
C LEU A 212 -8.78 11.79 -6.63
N PRO A 213 -9.17 12.87 -5.92
CA PRO A 213 -10.05 12.74 -4.77
C PRO A 213 -11.40 12.12 -5.18
N ALA A 214 -11.79 11.02 -4.50
CA ALA A 214 -13.04 10.32 -4.74
C ALA A 214 -14.16 10.88 -3.86
N ALA A 215 -15.39 10.97 -4.39
CA ALA A 215 -16.55 11.35 -3.61
C ALA A 215 -16.90 10.23 -2.61
N CYS A 216 -17.00 10.60 -1.34
CA CYS A 216 -17.42 9.70 -0.27
C CYS A 216 -18.05 10.51 0.89
N ALA A 217 -18.54 9.82 1.92
CA ALA A 217 -19.23 10.47 3.04
C ALA A 217 -18.40 11.53 3.76
N SER A 218 -17.08 11.39 3.78
CA SER A 218 -16.17 12.34 4.44
C SER A 218 -15.53 13.36 3.48
N GLN A 219 -15.70 13.22 2.16
CA GLN A 219 -15.00 14.04 1.16
C GLN A 219 -15.97 14.61 0.14
N SER A 220 -16.11 15.92 0.13
CA SER A 220 -17.07 16.69 -0.68
C SER A 220 -16.42 17.90 -1.37
N ASP A 221 -17.20 18.69 -2.08
CA ASP A 221 -16.80 19.93 -2.76
C ASP A 221 -15.55 19.76 -3.65
N ILE A 222 -15.44 18.60 -4.29
CA ILE A 222 -14.29 18.25 -5.11
C ILE A 222 -14.30 19.11 -6.38
N ARG A 223 -13.20 19.83 -6.60
CA ARG A 223 -12.97 20.64 -7.81
C ARG A 223 -11.69 20.22 -8.48
N LEU A 224 -11.75 19.88 -9.76
CA LEU A 224 -10.60 19.61 -10.61
C LEU A 224 -10.23 20.95 -11.26
N GLU A 225 -9.19 21.61 -10.75
CA GLU A 225 -8.89 23.01 -11.07
C GLU A 225 -8.04 23.16 -12.31
N HIS A 226 -7.06 22.27 -12.48
CA HIS A 226 -6.12 22.35 -13.61
C HIS A 226 -5.56 20.97 -13.94
N PHE A 227 -5.30 20.75 -15.22
CA PHE A 227 -4.52 19.64 -15.74
C PHE A 227 -3.45 20.17 -16.67
N SER A 228 -2.26 19.53 -16.69
CA SER A 228 -1.19 19.89 -17.64
C SER A 228 -1.63 19.84 -19.08
N GLU A 229 -2.53 18.94 -19.40
CA GLU A 229 -3.26 18.80 -20.64
C GLU A 229 -4.60 18.08 -20.37
N PRO A 230 -5.63 18.24 -21.22
CA PRO A 230 -6.91 17.58 -21.01
C PRO A 230 -6.73 16.05 -20.88
N PRO A 231 -7.21 15.42 -19.82
CA PRO A 231 -7.18 13.96 -19.73
C PRO A 231 -8.14 13.35 -20.77
N ALA A 232 -7.72 12.21 -21.33
CA ALA A 232 -8.56 11.43 -22.23
C ALA A 232 -9.79 10.86 -21.51
N ARG A 233 -9.66 10.60 -20.19
CA ARG A 233 -10.78 10.14 -19.36
C ARG A 233 -10.59 10.57 -17.91
N ILE A 234 -11.67 10.85 -17.23
CA ILE A 234 -11.76 11.03 -15.79
C ILE A 234 -12.76 10.00 -15.26
N ALA A 235 -12.30 9.14 -14.35
CA ALA A 235 -13.17 8.14 -13.73
C ALA A 235 -14.31 8.80 -12.94
N ALA A 236 -15.43 8.09 -12.78
CA ALA A 236 -16.58 8.56 -12.02
C ALA A 236 -16.17 9.06 -10.63
N ALA A 237 -16.91 10.06 -10.12
CA ALA A 237 -16.56 10.69 -8.85
C ALA A 237 -16.48 9.69 -7.67
N ASP A 238 -17.30 8.65 -7.72
CA ASP A 238 -17.40 7.58 -6.72
C ASP A 238 -16.72 6.27 -7.17
N ALA A 239 -15.85 6.31 -8.18
CA ALA A 239 -15.12 5.14 -8.63
C ALA A 239 -14.33 4.51 -7.46
N PRO A 240 -14.21 3.17 -7.43
CA PRO A 240 -13.44 2.47 -6.36
C PRO A 240 -12.01 2.95 -6.23
N GLN A 241 -11.34 3.22 -7.35
CA GLN A 241 -10.03 3.89 -7.44
C GLN A 241 -10.13 4.98 -8.51
N ARG A 242 -10.33 6.23 -8.08
CA ARG A 242 -10.61 7.34 -8.99
C ARG A 242 -9.33 7.89 -9.60
N THR A 243 -9.28 7.98 -10.93
CA THR A 243 -8.13 8.48 -11.69
C THR A 243 -8.50 9.48 -12.77
N ALA A 244 -7.54 10.37 -13.10
CA ALA A 244 -7.44 10.98 -14.42
C ALA A 244 -6.55 10.09 -15.29
N TYR A 245 -6.93 9.90 -16.55
CA TYR A 245 -6.23 9.06 -17.52
C TYR A 245 -5.79 9.86 -18.73
N TRP A 246 -4.54 9.68 -19.13
CA TRP A 246 -3.98 10.20 -20.38
C TRP A 246 -3.39 9.08 -21.22
N GLU A 247 -3.41 9.30 -22.53
CA GLU A 247 -2.78 8.42 -23.51
C GLU A 247 -2.13 9.31 -24.58
N ALA A 248 -0.82 9.14 -24.81
CA ALA A 248 -0.07 10.00 -25.70
C ALA A 248 1.17 9.32 -26.27
N ASP A 249 1.52 9.68 -27.52
CA ASP A 249 2.80 9.34 -28.13
C ASP A 249 3.80 10.48 -27.87
N LEU A 250 4.85 10.21 -27.10
CA LEU A 250 5.81 11.21 -26.67
C LEU A 250 7.14 11.12 -27.44
N THR A 251 7.57 12.24 -28.02
CA THR A 251 8.91 12.43 -28.59
C THR A 251 9.87 13.09 -27.62
N ALA A 252 9.36 13.70 -26.56
CA ALA A 252 10.11 14.31 -25.44
C ALA A 252 9.40 14.00 -24.13
N ASN A 253 10.16 13.77 -23.06
CA ASN A 253 9.61 13.43 -21.75
C ASN A 253 8.81 14.59 -21.15
N ARG A 254 7.69 14.26 -20.48
CA ARG A 254 6.92 15.19 -19.64
C ARG A 254 6.14 14.46 -18.57
N ARG A 255 5.73 15.21 -17.55
CA ARG A 255 4.83 14.72 -16.51
C ARG A 255 3.40 15.16 -16.79
N PHE A 256 2.45 14.31 -16.44
CA PHE A 256 1.01 14.61 -16.45
C PHE A 256 0.62 15.03 -15.04
N THR A 257 0.00 16.21 -14.92
CA THR A 257 -0.29 16.82 -13.62
C THR A 257 -1.76 17.16 -13.47
N ALA A 258 -2.23 17.14 -12.22
CA ALA A 258 -3.55 17.62 -11.83
C ALA A 258 -3.45 18.48 -10.58
N ARG A 259 -4.17 19.63 -10.58
CA ARG A 259 -4.47 20.42 -9.37
C ARG A 259 -5.92 20.27 -9.04
N TYR A 260 -6.20 20.00 -7.79
CA TYR A 260 -7.57 19.79 -7.31
C TYR A 260 -7.72 20.27 -5.87
N SER A 261 -8.96 20.67 -5.52
CA SER A 261 -9.34 20.99 -4.16
C SER A 261 -10.55 20.17 -3.72
N TYR A 262 -10.70 20.01 -2.42
CA TYR A 262 -11.79 19.27 -1.80
C TYR A 262 -11.96 19.69 -0.33
N THR A 263 -13.14 19.38 0.23
CA THR A 263 -13.41 19.52 1.66
C THR A 263 -13.42 18.12 2.28
N GLN A 264 -12.55 17.90 3.25
CA GLN A 264 -12.56 16.69 4.08
C GLN A 264 -13.21 16.99 5.42
N THR A 265 -14.28 16.26 5.77
CA THR A 265 -14.95 16.32 7.06
C THR A 265 -14.77 15.00 7.80
N ALA A 266 -14.03 15.04 8.88
CA ALA A 266 -13.74 13.90 9.73
C ALA A 266 -14.71 13.88 10.93
N PRO A 267 -15.67 12.93 11.00
CA PRO A 267 -16.58 12.81 12.13
C PRO A 267 -15.86 12.23 13.36
N TYR A 268 -16.24 12.69 14.54
CA TYR A 268 -15.85 12.05 15.78
C TYR A 268 -16.74 10.84 16.07
N ALA A 269 -16.12 9.74 16.41
CA ALA A 269 -16.82 8.56 16.92
C ALA A 269 -15.98 7.84 17.96
N ASP A 270 -16.62 7.49 19.07
CA ASP A 270 -16.09 6.53 20.04
C ASP A 270 -16.90 5.23 19.89
N PRO A 271 -16.30 4.15 19.34
CA PRO A 271 -17.01 2.89 19.13
C PRO A 271 -17.49 2.20 20.41
N LEU A 272 -17.00 2.61 21.58
CA LEU A 272 -17.40 2.06 22.87
C LEU A 272 -18.46 2.90 23.59
N SER A 273 -18.89 4.03 23.03
CA SER A 273 -19.86 4.95 23.65
C SER A 273 -21.32 4.59 23.39
N PHE A 274 -21.61 3.54 22.62
CA PHE A 274 -22.98 3.10 22.32
C PHE A 274 -23.14 1.59 22.48
N VAL A 275 -24.39 1.14 22.58
CA VAL A 275 -24.72 -0.29 22.63
C VAL A 275 -24.91 -0.80 21.19
N PRO A 276 -24.09 -1.74 20.72
CA PRO A 276 -24.27 -2.35 19.40
C PRO A 276 -25.62 -3.10 19.31
N ASP A 277 -26.22 -3.09 18.11
CA ASP A 277 -27.39 -3.91 17.84
C ASP A 277 -27.04 -5.39 18.01
N PRO A 278 -28.01 -6.21 18.49
CA PRO A 278 -27.77 -7.64 18.70
C PRO A 278 -27.52 -8.41 17.39
N VAL A 279 -28.03 -7.90 16.28
CA VAL A 279 -27.82 -8.45 14.93
C VAL A 279 -26.97 -7.48 14.11
N GLN A 280 -25.81 -7.94 13.71
CA GLN A 280 -24.90 -7.15 12.86
C GLN A 280 -25.02 -7.61 11.39
N PRO A 281 -24.83 -6.70 10.41
CA PRO A 281 -24.85 -7.08 9.01
C PRO A 281 -23.65 -7.95 8.63
N ALA A 282 -23.77 -8.68 7.51
CA ALA A 282 -22.76 -9.63 7.03
C ALA A 282 -22.05 -9.20 5.72
N PHE A 283 -22.28 -7.98 5.23
CA PHE A 283 -21.53 -7.46 4.07
C PHE A 283 -20.06 -7.20 4.47
N ASP A 284 -19.13 -7.21 3.51
CA ASP A 284 -17.69 -6.95 3.72
C ASP A 284 -17.07 -7.77 4.88
N THR A 285 -17.50 -9.04 5.04
CA THR A 285 -17.00 -9.98 6.05
C THR A 285 -16.29 -11.19 5.44
N GLY A 286 -16.23 -11.28 4.10
CA GLY A 286 -15.59 -12.38 3.38
C GLY A 286 -14.09 -12.19 3.17
N GLU A 287 -13.45 -13.26 2.69
CA GLU A 287 -12.07 -13.20 2.21
C GLU A 287 -11.96 -12.38 0.91
N GLU A 288 -10.79 -11.77 0.69
CA GLU A 288 -10.43 -11.05 -0.53
C GLU A 288 -8.95 -11.32 -0.84
N ALA A 289 -8.73 -12.35 -1.68
CA ALA A 289 -7.40 -12.78 -2.07
C ALA A 289 -6.66 -11.65 -2.84
N PRO A 290 -5.31 -11.57 -2.72
CA PRO A 290 -4.43 -12.56 -2.06
C PRO A 290 -4.21 -12.32 -0.56
N HIS A 291 -4.56 -11.15 0.00
CA HIS A 291 -4.11 -10.76 1.33
C HIS A 291 -5.16 -10.91 2.42
N ILE A 292 -6.42 -10.55 2.15
CA ILE A 292 -7.48 -10.73 3.16
C ILE A 292 -7.93 -12.20 3.13
N VAL A 293 -7.10 -13.06 3.73
CA VAL A 293 -7.28 -14.52 3.78
C VAL A 293 -7.27 -14.98 5.23
N PHE A 294 -8.22 -15.85 5.58
CA PHE A 294 -8.44 -16.30 6.95
C PHE A 294 -7.57 -17.50 7.30
N THR A 295 -6.26 -17.29 7.36
CA THR A 295 -5.30 -18.35 7.69
C THR A 295 -5.54 -18.94 9.08
N PRO A 296 -5.12 -20.20 9.34
CA PRO A 296 -5.25 -20.80 10.66
C PRO A 296 -4.59 -19.95 11.77
N ALA A 297 -3.47 -19.32 11.48
CA ALA A 297 -2.76 -18.44 12.42
C ALA A 297 -3.60 -17.21 12.79
N LEU A 298 -4.19 -16.52 11.79
CA LEU A 298 -5.04 -15.35 12.02
C LEU A 298 -6.35 -15.72 12.73
N ARG A 299 -6.95 -16.87 12.40
CA ARG A 299 -8.14 -17.37 13.13
C ARG A 299 -7.83 -17.67 14.59
N ALA A 300 -6.69 -18.30 14.87
CA ALA A 300 -6.24 -18.56 16.24
C ALA A 300 -5.97 -17.27 17.01
N LEU A 301 -5.30 -16.30 16.39
CA LEU A 301 -5.05 -14.99 16.99
C LEU A 301 -6.36 -14.24 17.29
N ALA A 302 -7.29 -14.18 16.33
CA ALA A 302 -8.58 -13.53 16.52
C ALA A 302 -9.38 -14.17 17.68
N ALA A 303 -9.42 -15.51 17.74
CA ALA A 303 -10.07 -16.25 18.81
C ALA A 303 -9.41 -15.99 20.17
N GLN A 304 -8.08 -15.93 20.23
CA GLN A 304 -7.33 -15.63 21.45
C GLN A 304 -7.64 -14.22 21.97
N LEU A 305 -7.57 -13.21 21.08
CA LEU A 305 -7.78 -11.81 21.44
C LEU A 305 -9.23 -11.53 21.90
N THR A 306 -10.19 -12.24 21.34
CA THR A 306 -11.62 -12.03 21.60
C THR A 306 -12.23 -13.02 22.58
N ARG A 307 -11.44 -13.82 23.27
CA ARG A 307 -11.93 -14.81 24.23
C ARG A 307 -12.80 -14.16 25.30
N GLY A 308 -14.06 -14.63 25.43
CA GLY A 308 -15.03 -14.13 26.37
C GLY A 308 -15.66 -12.77 26.00
N VAL A 309 -15.35 -12.22 24.82
CA VAL A 309 -15.90 -10.95 24.35
C VAL A 309 -17.03 -11.22 23.36
N THR A 310 -18.23 -10.68 23.64
CA THR A 310 -19.39 -10.79 22.74
C THR A 310 -19.62 -9.53 21.90
N SER A 311 -19.38 -8.35 22.46
CA SER A 311 -19.57 -7.07 21.78
C SER A 311 -18.66 -6.93 20.55
N PRO A 312 -19.21 -6.62 19.36
CA PRO A 312 -18.41 -6.41 18.15
C PRO A 312 -17.49 -5.19 18.28
N ALA A 313 -17.89 -4.14 18.98
CA ALA A 313 -17.07 -2.97 19.23
C ALA A 313 -15.83 -3.31 20.09
N GLU A 314 -16.03 -4.11 21.14
CA GLU A 314 -14.95 -4.54 22.00
C GLU A 314 -14.01 -5.53 21.30
N LYS A 315 -14.52 -6.41 20.42
CA LYS A 315 -13.68 -7.27 19.56
C LYS A 315 -12.80 -6.43 18.65
N ALA A 316 -13.37 -5.48 17.91
CA ALA A 316 -12.62 -4.56 17.06
C ALA A 316 -11.55 -3.79 17.85
N ARG A 317 -11.92 -3.33 19.08
CA ARG A 317 -10.99 -2.66 19.97
C ARG A 317 -9.80 -3.55 20.37
N ARG A 318 -10.03 -4.83 20.66
CA ARG A 318 -8.96 -5.79 20.96
C ARG A 318 -7.99 -5.96 19.80
N PHE A 319 -8.49 -6.00 18.57
CA PHE A 319 -7.64 -6.07 17.36
C PHE A 319 -6.82 -4.79 17.18
N TYR A 320 -7.46 -3.63 17.33
CA TYR A 320 -6.77 -2.35 17.28
C TYR A 320 -5.69 -2.21 18.36
N ASP A 321 -6.01 -2.59 19.61
CA ASP A 321 -5.06 -2.56 20.72
C ASP A 321 -3.89 -3.52 20.49
N TYR A 322 -4.14 -4.71 19.94
CA TYR A 322 -3.09 -5.65 19.58
C TYR A 322 -2.12 -5.02 18.56
N ILE A 323 -2.65 -4.47 17.47
CA ILE A 323 -1.83 -3.89 16.41
C ILE A 323 -1.07 -2.67 16.94
N THR A 324 -1.76 -1.70 17.55
CA THR A 324 -1.15 -0.42 17.93
C THR A 324 -0.12 -0.54 19.07
N ARG A 325 -0.16 -1.61 19.87
CA ARG A 325 0.77 -1.83 20.99
C ARG A 325 1.87 -2.85 20.71
N ASN A 326 1.66 -3.75 19.76
CA ASN A 326 2.59 -4.87 19.52
C ASN A 326 3.20 -4.87 18.12
N VAL A 327 2.66 -4.12 17.16
CA VAL A 327 3.23 -4.03 15.82
C VAL A 327 4.07 -2.75 15.73
N HIS A 328 5.35 -2.92 15.40
CA HIS A 328 6.25 -1.82 15.17
C HIS A 328 6.08 -1.28 13.75
N TYR A 329 6.05 0.05 13.62
CA TYR A 329 6.06 0.67 12.30
C TYR A 329 7.40 0.37 11.61
N HIS A 330 7.30 -0.20 10.42
CA HIS A 330 8.45 -0.63 9.65
C HIS A 330 8.13 -0.40 8.17
N TYR A 331 8.91 0.44 7.50
CA TYR A 331 8.76 0.63 6.06
C TYR A 331 8.90 -0.69 5.34
N GLN A 332 7.96 -0.98 4.45
CA GLN A 332 7.89 -2.23 3.72
C GLN A 332 8.48 -2.06 2.31
N PRO A 333 8.92 -3.14 1.66
CA PRO A 333 9.13 -3.13 0.23
C PRO A 333 7.80 -2.84 -0.49
N SER A 334 7.87 -2.57 -1.80
CA SER A 334 6.66 -2.43 -2.62
C SER A 334 5.66 -3.56 -2.34
N TYR A 335 4.38 -3.23 -2.19
CA TYR A 335 3.34 -4.24 -1.92
C TYR A 335 3.21 -5.27 -3.04
N PHE A 336 3.68 -4.94 -4.23
CA PHE A 336 3.79 -5.89 -5.34
C PHE A 336 4.56 -7.16 -4.97
N VAL A 337 5.63 -7.03 -4.19
CA VAL A 337 6.51 -8.16 -3.81
C VAL A 337 6.13 -8.80 -2.47
N LEU A 338 5.10 -8.30 -1.79
CA LEU A 338 4.65 -8.84 -0.52
C LEU A 338 3.66 -9.99 -0.72
N GLU A 339 3.77 -10.98 0.14
CA GLU A 339 2.88 -12.14 0.19
C GLU A 339 2.37 -12.32 1.62
N ASP A 340 1.10 -12.75 1.75
CA ASP A 340 0.47 -13.07 3.03
C ASP A 340 0.63 -11.95 4.09
N ILE A 341 0.33 -10.71 3.67
CA ILE A 341 0.59 -9.48 4.44
C ILE A 341 0.04 -9.56 5.87
N PRO A 342 -1.25 -9.88 6.13
CA PRO A 342 -1.79 -9.88 7.49
C PRO A 342 -1.19 -10.95 8.40
N THR A 343 -0.89 -12.15 7.87
CA THR A 343 -0.28 -13.22 8.67
C THR A 343 1.15 -12.85 9.06
N ARG A 344 1.93 -12.34 8.11
CA ARG A 344 3.29 -11.87 8.39
C ARG A 344 3.31 -10.73 9.39
N CYS A 345 2.44 -9.73 9.22
CA CYS A 345 2.31 -8.64 10.19
C CYS A 345 2.01 -9.16 11.60
N ALA A 346 1.06 -10.09 11.73
CA ALA A 346 0.68 -10.66 13.02
C ALA A 346 1.79 -11.49 13.66
N MET A 347 2.59 -12.21 12.86
CA MET A 347 3.67 -13.08 13.36
C MET A 347 4.96 -12.29 13.64
N ASP A 348 5.37 -11.44 12.69
CA ASP A 348 6.63 -10.69 12.75
C ASP A 348 6.50 -9.39 13.56
N ARG A 349 5.26 -8.96 13.84
CA ARG A 349 4.92 -7.72 14.57
C ARG A 349 5.56 -6.48 13.93
N ARG A 350 5.58 -6.43 12.62
CA ARG A 350 6.13 -5.33 11.81
C ARG A 350 5.19 -5.01 10.67
N GLY A 351 5.10 -3.73 10.31
CA GLY A 351 4.33 -3.28 9.16
C GLY A 351 4.24 -1.76 9.09
N ASP A 352 3.95 -1.27 7.90
CA ASP A 352 3.59 0.13 7.67
C ASP A 352 2.07 0.35 7.74
N CYS A 353 1.58 1.48 7.23
CA CYS A 353 0.18 1.87 7.35
C CYS A 353 -0.76 0.86 6.71
N GLY A 354 -0.50 0.43 5.48
CA GLY A 354 -1.36 -0.50 4.75
C GLY A 354 -1.27 -1.92 5.29
N VAL A 355 -0.09 -2.38 5.68
CA VAL A 355 0.10 -3.68 6.33
C VAL A 355 -0.69 -3.77 7.63
N MET A 356 -0.67 -2.72 8.46
CA MET A 356 -1.47 -2.65 9.69
C MET A 356 -2.97 -2.57 9.40
N ALA A 357 -3.37 -1.81 8.37
CA ALA A 357 -4.77 -1.68 7.97
C ALA A 357 -5.34 -3.02 7.47
N LEU A 358 -4.63 -3.72 6.59
CA LEU A 358 -5.03 -5.06 6.09
C LEU A 358 -5.14 -6.07 7.23
N THR A 359 -4.22 -6.03 8.20
CA THR A 359 -4.27 -6.91 9.37
C THR A 359 -5.51 -6.64 10.22
N PHE A 360 -5.84 -5.38 10.48
CA PHE A 360 -7.05 -4.99 11.19
C PHE A 360 -8.32 -5.44 10.46
N ILE A 361 -8.40 -5.18 9.15
CA ILE A 361 -9.52 -5.59 8.29
C ILE A 361 -9.72 -7.10 8.35
N THR A 362 -8.64 -7.87 8.20
CA THR A 362 -8.72 -9.34 8.20
C THR A 362 -9.19 -9.88 9.54
N LEU A 363 -8.67 -9.39 10.66
CA LEU A 363 -9.12 -9.79 12.01
C LEU A 363 -10.58 -9.42 12.27
N CYS A 364 -11.03 -8.24 11.85
CA CYS A 364 -12.43 -7.83 11.93
C CYS A 364 -13.33 -8.77 11.13
N ARG A 365 -12.99 -9.05 9.87
CA ARG A 365 -13.76 -9.94 8.99
C ARG A 365 -13.83 -11.37 9.55
N ILE A 366 -12.74 -11.91 10.11
CA ILE A 366 -12.74 -13.22 10.83
C ILE A 366 -13.74 -13.22 11.99
N ALA A 367 -13.90 -12.09 12.69
CA ALA A 367 -14.84 -11.96 13.81
C ALA A 367 -16.27 -11.61 13.38
N GLY A 368 -16.56 -11.57 12.06
CA GLY A 368 -17.86 -11.20 11.50
C GLY A 368 -18.17 -9.70 11.56
N ILE A 369 -17.17 -8.85 11.71
CA ILE A 369 -17.30 -7.39 11.71
C ILE A 369 -16.99 -6.90 10.31
N PRO A 370 -17.94 -6.21 9.62
CA PRO A 370 -17.68 -5.65 8.30
C PRO A 370 -16.52 -4.67 8.35
N ALA A 371 -15.54 -4.84 7.46
CA ALA A 371 -14.38 -3.97 7.39
C ALA A 371 -13.86 -3.86 5.97
N ARG A 372 -13.36 -2.68 5.60
CA ARG A 372 -12.86 -2.39 4.25
C ARG A 372 -11.69 -1.42 4.25
N TRP A 373 -10.98 -1.43 3.14
CA TRP A 373 -9.86 -0.56 2.82
C TRP A 373 -10.29 0.84 2.43
N GLN A 374 -9.49 1.82 2.83
CA GLN A 374 -9.51 3.16 2.27
C GLN A 374 -8.10 3.73 2.28
N SER A 375 -7.70 4.41 1.20
CA SER A 375 -6.36 4.99 1.07
C SER A 375 -6.33 6.22 0.17
N GLY A 376 -5.17 6.85 0.17
CA GLY A 376 -4.86 8.03 -0.62
C GLY A 376 -3.72 8.83 0.00
N LEU A 377 -3.99 10.05 0.46
CA LEU A 377 -2.94 10.91 1.00
C LEU A 377 -3.22 11.30 2.46
N ALA A 378 -2.15 11.37 3.25
CA ALA A 378 -2.11 12.18 4.48
C ALA A 378 -1.59 13.56 4.12
N VAL A 379 -2.39 14.59 4.38
CA VAL A 379 -2.15 15.96 3.96
C VAL A 379 -2.12 16.89 5.18
N GLY A 380 -1.21 17.81 5.18
CA GLY A 380 -1.11 18.86 6.19
C GLY A 380 -0.38 20.08 5.64
N PRO A 381 -0.27 21.17 6.40
CA PRO A 381 0.50 22.33 5.96
C PRO A 381 1.93 21.95 5.59
N GLY A 382 2.30 22.13 4.30
CA GLY A 382 3.62 21.81 3.77
C GLY A 382 3.99 20.31 3.77
N LYS A 383 3.01 19.40 3.94
CA LYS A 383 3.24 17.96 3.97
C LYS A 383 2.17 17.21 3.19
N CYS A 384 2.60 16.37 2.26
CA CYS A 384 1.73 15.47 1.50
C CYS A 384 2.44 14.12 1.31
N GLY A 385 1.83 13.05 1.76
CA GLY A 385 2.39 11.69 1.67
C GLY A 385 1.32 10.64 1.45
N CYS A 386 1.72 9.47 0.95
CA CYS A 386 0.84 8.30 0.83
C CYS A 386 0.38 7.82 2.20
N HIS A 387 -0.86 7.34 2.30
CA HIS A 387 -1.38 6.81 3.55
C HIS A 387 -2.58 5.90 3.37
N ASP A 388 -2.65 4.88 4.23
CA ASP A 388 -3.66 3.84 4.26
C ASP A 388 -4.31 3.74 5.63
N TRP A 389 -5.61 3.42 5.65
CA TRP A 389 -6.37 3.18 6.88
C TRP A 389 -7.52 2.21 6.61
N ALA A 390 -8.10 1.70 7.69
CA ALA A 390 -9.25 0.83 7.64
C ALA A 390 -10.55 1.58 8.00
N MET A 391 -11.66 1.04 7.51
CA MET A 391 -13.00 1.32 8.00
C MET A 391 -13.63 0.05 8.53
N PHE A 392 -14.45 0.16 9.58
CA PHE A 392 -15.23 -0.94 10.12
C PHE A 392 -16.66 -0.48 10.46
N TYR A 393 -17.59 -1.41 10.42
CA TYR A 393 -19.02 -1.09 10.59
C TYR A 393 -19.59 -1.78 11.81
N ILE A 394 -20.32 -1.03 12.63
CA ILE A 394 -21.11 -1.57 13.76
C ILE A 394 -22.46 -0.87 13.80
N ALA A 395 -23.55 -1.66 13.67
CA ALA A 395 -24.90 -1.13 13.85
C ALA A 395 -25.19 -0.82 15.33
N PRO A 396 -25.93 0.27 15.63
CA PRO A 396 -26.61 1.19 14.70
C PRO A 396 -25.74 2.36 14.21
N ARG A 397 -24.48 2.50 14.68
CA ARG A 397 -23.61 3.65 14.39
C ARG A 397 -23.21 3.78 12.93
N GLY A 398 -23.00 2.65 12.24
CA GLY A 398 -22.53 2.63 10.86
C GLY A 398 -21.00 2.55 10.73
N TRP A 399 -20.48 3.09 9.62
CA TRP A 399 -19.06 3.07 9.32
C TRP A 399 -18.26 4.02 10.21
N MET A 400 -17.17 3.51 10.76
CA MET A 400 -16.18 4.21 11.57
C MET A 400 -14.79 3.91 11.03
N TYR A 401 -13.77 4.64 11.48
CA TYR A 401 -12.41 4.55 11.00
C TYR A 401 -11.49 3.83 12.00
N ALA A 402 -10.44 3.19 11.48
CA ALA A 402 -9.33 2.69 12.28
C ALA A 402 -8.00 3.00 11.56
N ASP A 403 -7.24 3.96 12.10
CA ASP A 403 -5.90 4.26 11.64
C ASP A 403 -4.88 3.64 12.61
N CYS A 404 -4.51 2.38 12.35
CA CYS A 404 -3.64 1.62 13.23
C CYS A 404 -2.22 2.20 13.30
N SER A 405 -1.71 2.74 12.21
CA SER A 405 -0.34 3.26 12.17
C SER A 405 -0.20 4.59 12.93
N TYR A 406 -1.17 5.49 12.81
CA TYR A 406 -1.22 6.70 13.63
C TYR A 406 -1.48 6.35 15.09
N GLY A 407 -2.37 5.40 15.37
CA GLY A 407 -2.56 4.87 16.71
C GLY A 407 -1.28 4.31 17.33
N ALA A 408 -0.51 3.51 16.59
CA ALA A 408 0.79 3.00 17.03
C ALA A 408 1.81 4.11 17.27
N SER A 409 1.84 5.14 16.42
CA SER A 409 2.68 6.32 16.61
C SER A 409 2.33 7.06 17.90
N MET A 410 1.03 7.24 18.19
CA MET A 410 0.57 7.88 19.42
C MET A 410 0.85 7.02 20.66
N ALA A 411 0.73 5.70 20.56
CA ALA A 411 1.14 4.80 21.65
C ALA A 411 2.63 4.96 22.02
N ARG A 412 3.52 5.03 21.02
CA ARG A 412 4.96 5.27 21.24
C ARG A 412 5.24 6.64 21.83
N ALA A 413 4.46 7.65 21.48
CA ALA A 413 4.57 9.00 22.02
C ALA A 413 3.98 9.16 23.43
N GLY A 414 3.37 8.12 23.99
CA GLY A 414 2.68 8.19 25.29
C GLY A 414 1.31 8.91 25.24
N GLU A 415 0.78 9.16 24.04
CA GLU A 415 -0.45 9.91 23.77
C GLU A 415 -1.66 8.98 23.71
N GLU A 416 -2.06 8.41 24.84
CA GLU A 416 -3.11 7.39 24.90
C GLU A 416 -4.48 7.91 24.44
N GLU A 417 -4.79 9.17 24.70
CA GLU A 417 -6.04 9.80 24.26
C GLU A 417 -6.10 9.90 22.73
N LEU A 418 -5.01 10.36 22.10
CA LEU A 418 -4.90 10.40 20.64
C LEU A 418 -4.84 9.00 20.03
N ARG A 419 -4.21 8.03 20.70
CA ARG A 419 -4.27 6.64 20.27
C ARG A 419 -5.71 6.14 20.20
N ARG A 420 -6.53 6.44 21.20
CA ARG A 420 -7.95 6.07 21.21
C ARG A 420 -8.75 6.81 20.15
N HIS A 421 -8.40 8.05 19.85
CA HIS A 421 -9.03 8.86 18.80
C HIS A 421 -8.97 8.14 17.43
N TYR A 422 -7.84 7.53 17.10
CA TYR A 422 -7.69 6.79 15.82
C TYR A 422 -8.38 5.42 15.81
N PHE A 423 -9.13 5.07 16.82
CA PHE A 423 -10.12 3.99 16.85
C PHE A 423 -11.53 4.58 16.90
N GLY A 424 -12.14 4.73 15.78
CA GLY A 424 -13.43 5.36 15.52
C GLY A 424 -13.34 6.57 14.61
N SER A 425 -12.27 7.35 14.71
CA SER A 425 -12.08 8.64 14.03
C SER A 425 -10.75 8.71 13.27
N ILE A 426 -10.67 9.66 12.35
CA ILE A 426 -9.42 10.15 11.72
C ILE A 426 -9.42 11.67 11.77
N ASP A 427 -8.26 12.30 11.56
CA ASP A 427 -8.19 13.76 11.40
C ASP A 427 -8.58 14.19 9.95
N PRO A 428 -8.94 15.48 9.72
CA PRO A 428 -9.38 15.96 8.41
C PRO A 428 -8.24 16.07 7.38
N GLY A 429 -7.00 15.82 7.77
CA GLY A 429 -5.85 15.83 6.87
C GLY A 429 -5.75 14.55 6.02
N ARG A 430 -6.80 14.21 5.31
CA ARG A 430 -6.87 13.02 4.44
C ARG A 430 -7.40 13.40 3.06
N MET A 431 -6.90 12.70 2.03
CA MET A 431 -7.52 12.62 0.72
C MET A 431 -7.87 11.16 0.44
N VAL A 432 -9.12 10.87 0.20
CA VAL A 432 -9.55 9.55 -0.24
C VAL A 432 -9.44 9.49 -1.76
N ALA A 433 -8.57 8.65 -2.29
CA ALA A 433 -8.48 8.33 -3.73
C ALA A 433 -9.04 6.92 -4.01
N ASN A 434 -8.80 6.00 -3.07
CA ASN A 434 -9.16 4.59 -3.19
C ASN A 434 -10.15 4.22 -2.07
N ARG A 435 -11.30 3.69 -2.49
CA ARG A 435 -12.41 3.25 -1.62
C ARG A 435 -12.54 1.74 -1.53
N ALA A 436 -11.75 1.03 -2.33
CA ALA A 436 -11.69 -0.42 -2.38
C ALA A 436 -10.26 -0.88 -2.60
N PHE A 437 -9.96 -2.03 -2.00
CA PHE A 437 -8.72 -2.77 -2.22
C PHE A 437 -8.77 -3.45 -3.59
N GLN A 438 -7.65 -3.42 -4.33
CA GLN A 438 -7.46 -4.16 -5.59
C GLN A 438 -8.56 -3.94 -6.64
N ALA A 439 -8.99 -2.71 -6.84
CA ALA A 439 -9.96 -2.37 -7.89
C ALA A 439 -9.28 -1.98 -9.21
N ALA A 440 -9.91 -2.35 -10.33
CA ALA A 440 -9.45 -1.98 -11.65
C ALA A 440 -9.57 -0.47 -11.91
N PHE A 441 -8.70 0.06 -12.76
CA PHE A 441 -8.82 1.42 -13.29
C PHE A 441 -9.85 1.50 -14.43
N ASP A 442 -10.21 2.72 -14.78
CA ASP A 442 -11.02 3.04 -15.93
C ASP A 442 -10.31 4.08 -16.83
N PRO A 443 -9.72 3.67 -17.98
CA PRO A 443 -9.62 2.29 -18.49
C PRO A 443 -8.61 1.44 -17.71
N PRO A 444 -8.66 0.09 -17.78
CA PRO A 444 -7.72 -0.79 -17.10
C PRO A 444 -6.31 -0.71 -17.69
N MET A 445 -5.28 -0.99 -16.88
CA MET A 445 -3.93 -1.22 -17.35
C MET A 445 -3.82 -2.55 -18.08
N LEU A 446 -2.91 -2.62 -19.07
CA LEU A 446 -2.57 -3.86 -19.78
C LEU A 446 -1.42 -4.58 -19.09
N GLY A 447 -0.42 -3.82 -18.60
CA GLY A 447 0.71 -4.33 -17.85
C GLY A 447 0.46 -4.41 -16.34
N PHE A 448 1.41 -5.01 -15.61
CA PHE A 448 1.37 -5.00 -14.15
C PHE A 448 1.55 -3.59 -13.61
N ARG A 449 0.72 -3.21 -12.66
CA ARG A 449 0.83 -1.96 -11.90
C ARG A 449 2.10 -1.94 -11.04
N ALA A 450 2.56 -0.75 -10.66
CA ALA A 450 3.57 -0.60 -9.61
C ALA A 450 3.01 -1.04 -8.25
N ASP A 451 1.79 -0.61 -7.92
CA ASP A 451 1.01 -1.14 -6.81
C ASP A 451 -0.29 -1.79 -7.31
N PRO A 452 -0.44 -3.13 -7.15
CA PRO A 452 -1.63 -3.83 -7.65
C PRO A 452 -2.87 -3.64 -6.78
N TYR A 453 -2.75 -3.03 -5.60
CA TYR A 453 -3.80 -3.00 -4.59
C TYR A 453 -4.50 -1.65 -4.48
N ASP A 454 -3.76 -0.55 -4.61
CA ASP A 454 -4.32 0.79 -4.61
C ASP A 454 -3.55 1.75 -5.53
N ASN A 455 -3.90 3.03 -5.53
CA ASN A 455 -3.20 4.05 -6.31
C ASN A 455 -3.10 5.35 -5.52
N GLN A 456 -1.94 5.60 -4.97
CA GLN A 456 -1.66 6.80 -4.17
C GLN A 456 -0.71 7.78 -4.87
N THR A 457 0.05 7.29 -5.85
CA THR A 457 1.10 8.07 -6.52
C THR A 457 0.80 8.28 -8.00
N GLY A 458 0.14 7.33 -8.60
CA GLY A 458 -0.09 7.23 -10.04
C GLY A 458 0.59 6.03 -10.65
N GLU A 459 0.13 5.63 -11.84
CA GLU A 459 0.64 4.49 -12.60
C GLU A 459 0.98 4.94 -14.01
N VAL A 460 2.03 4.35 -14.57
CA VAL A 460 2.49 4.63 -15.92
C VAL A 460 2.72 3.32 -16.68
N GLU A 461 2.28 3.29 -17.91
CA GLU A 461 2.51 2.21 -18.84
C GLU A 461 3.19 2.75 -20.09
N ALA A 462 4.30 2.15 -20.49
CA ALA A 462 5.03 2.51 -21.70
C ALA A 462 5.08 1.33 -22.67
N ASP A 463 4.60 1.54 -23.90
CA ASP A 463 4.52 0.50 -24.94
C ASP A 463 3.85 -0.81 -24.45
N GLY A 464 2.82 -0.69 -23.58
CA GLY A 464 2.07 -1.81 -23.01
C GLY A 464 2.72 -2.49 -21.80
N ALA A 465 3.85 -1.99 -21.30
CA ALA A 465 4.50 -2.49 -20.09
C ALA A 465 4.33 -1.51 -18.92
N GLY A 466 3.85 -1.99 -17.77
CA GLY A 466 3.77 -1.20 -16.55
C GLY A 466 5.15 -0.83 -16.00
N LEU A 467 5.32 0.41 -15.60
CA LEU A 467 6.55 0.94 -15.03
C LEU A 467 6.49 0.98 -13.51
N TRP A 468 7.63 0.80 -12.86
CA TRP A 468 7.72 0.78 -11.40
C TRP A 468 9.08 1.30 -10.90
N GLY A 469 9.18 1.64 -9.62
CA GLY A 469 10.42 2.09 -8.98
C GLY A 469 11.02 3.32 -9.67
N GLU A 470 12.31 3.30 -9.92
CA GLU A 470 13.06 4.41 -10.54
C GLU A 470 12.69 4.70 -12.00
N GLN A 471 11.85 3.87 -12.62
CA GLN A 471 11.36 4.12 -13.98
C GLN A 471 10.33 5.25 -14.04
N THR A 472 9.73 5.60 -12.91
CA THR A 472 8.73 6.67 -12.80
C THR A 472 9.26 7.86 -12.00
N ALA A 473 8.72 9.05 -12.26
CA ALA A 473 8.99 10.27 -11.52
C ALA A 473 7.67 10.93 -11.15
N ALA A 474 7.37 10.98 -9.85
CA ALA A 474 6.13 11.53 -9.33
C ALA A 474 6.41 12.63 -8.30
N PHE A 475 5.45 13.53 -8.13
CA PHE A 475 5.41 14.48 -7.03
C PHE A 475 3.99 14.68 -6.53
N LYS A 476 3.88 15.18 -5.30
CA LYS A 476 2.62 15.63 -4.70
C LYS A 476 2.92 16.72 -3.68
N GLU A 477 2.16 17.79 -3.72
CA GLU A 477 2.38 18.97 -2.91
C GLU A 477 1.06 19.53 -2.40
N THR A 478 1.06 19.92 -1.12
CA THR A 478 -0.05 20.68 -0.52
C THR A 478 0.13 22.15 -0.85
N LEU A 479 -0.76 22.69 -1.68
CA LEU A 479 -0.77 24.13 -2.02
C LEU A 479 -1.48 24.96 -0.96
N SER A 480 -2.57 24.42 -0.38
CA SER A 480 -3.26 25.05 0.75
C SER A 480 -3.88 24.04 1.69
N TYR A 481 -3.95 24.38 2.96
CA TYR A 481 -4.64 23.63 4.01
C TYR A 481 -5.32 24.64 4.94
N GLU A 482 -6.65 24.69 4.92
CA GLU A 482 -7.49 25.60 5.69
C GLU A 482 -8.41 24.80 6.61
N GLU A 483 -8.26 24.97 7.93
CA GLU A 483 -9.18 24.42 8.93
C GLU A 483 -10.49 25.22 8.92
N LEU A 484 -11.64 24.50 8.86
CA LEU A 484 -12.97 25.08 8.78
C LEU A 484 -13.69 25.03 10.14
#